data_ab18640bd8cc75f933007755e8836d81
#
_entry.id   ab18640bd8cc75f933007755e8836d81
#
_cell.length_a   1.000
_cell.length_b   1.000
_cell.length_c   1.000
_cell.angle_alpha   90.00
_cell.angle_beta   90.00
_cell.angle_gamma   90.00
#
_symmetry.space_group_name_H-M   'P 1'
#
loop_
_entity.id
_entity.type
_entity.pdbx_description
1 polymer ?
#
loop_
_entity_poly.entity_id
_entity_poly.type
_entity_poly.pdbx_seq_one_letter_code
_entity_poly.pdbx_strand_id
1 'polypeptide(L)'
;IDGSGTPVRDVLLEIWQANAAGRYNHPEDRQQQKAVDPGFRGWGRTCSDFTSGVWRFETIKPGAVVGRDGRLMAPHVNLWVVARGINIGLNTRMYFADEHEANASDPVLNLIEWEVRRKTLIAEREVRGAEVVYRFDIYLQGENETVFFDI
;
A
#
# COMPACT_ATOMS: atom_id res chain seq x y z
N ILE A 1 0.98 14.55 1.14
CA ILE A 1 0.31 15.85 0.89
C ILE A 1 -0.40 16.23 2.17
N ASP A 2 -0.19 17.45 2.66
CA ASP A 2 -0.85 17.98 3.85
C ASP A 2 -2.24 18.55 3.55
N GLY A 3 -2.93 19.07 4.59
CA GLY A 3 -4.27 19.62 4.46
C GLY A 3 -4.38 20.92 3.63
N SER A 4 -3.26 21.56 3.30
CA SER A 4 -3.21 22.72 2.40
C SER A 4 -2.91 22.33 0.94
N GLY A 5 -2.73 21.04 0.65
CA GLY A 5 -2.31 20.55 -0.65
C GLY A 5 -0.81 20.61 -0.90
N THR A 6 -0.01 20.90 0.13
CA THR A 6 1.45 21.01 0.01
C THR A 6 2.12 19.64 0.20
N PRO A 7 3.07 19.25 -0.66
CA PRO A 7 3.85 18.02 -0.46
C PRO A 7 4.67 18.06 0.83
N VAL A 8 4.58 17.00 1.63
CA VAL A 8 5.37 16.83 2.85
C VAL A 8 6.72 16.22 2.47
N ARG A 9 7.82 16.89 2.81
CA ARG A 9 9.16 16.62 2.24
C ARG A 9 10.08 15.78 3.12
N ASP A 10 9.66 15.43 4.31
CA ASP A 10 10.47 14.69 5.29
C ASP A 10 9.70 13.51 5.89
N VAL A 11 8.93 12.86 5.05
CA VAL A 11 8.16 11.67 5.43
C VAL A 11 9.04 10.44 5.34
N LEU A 12 8.97 9.59 6.35
CA LEU A 12 9.46 8.22 6.31
C LEU A 12 8.31 7.30 5.94
N LEU A 13 8.52 6.44 4.95
CA LEU A 13 7.58 5.40 4.57
C LEU A 13 8.26 4.03 4.67
N GLU A 14 7.55 3.09 5.27
CA GLU A 14 7.89 1.66 5.21
C GLU A 14 6.82 0.92 4.42
N ILE A 15 7.25 -0.06 3.63
CA ILE A 15 6.35 -0.99 2.95
C ILE A 15 6.55 -2.40 3.49
N TRP A 16 5.45 -3.14 3.53
CA TRP A 16 5.42 -4.57 3.79
C TRP A 16 4.44 -5.23 2.84
N GLN A 17 4.91 -6.21 2.08
CA GLN A 17 4.11 -6.88 1.06
C GLN A 17 4.45 -8.36 0.94
N ALA A 18 3.51 -9.12 0.38
CA ALA A 18 3.75 -10.49 -0.07
C ALA A 18 4.57 -10.51 -1.37
N ASN A 19 5.15 -11.67 -1.69
CA ASN A 19 5.76 -11.91 -2.99
C ASN A 19 4.69 -12.10 -4.11
N ALA A 20 5.12 -12.35 -5.33
CA ALA A 20 4.22 -12.55 -6.47
C ALA A 20 3.27 -13.74 -6.31
N ALA A 21 3.63 -14.75 -5.52
CA ALA A 21 2.77 -15.89 -5.18
C ALA A 21 1.75 -15.58 -4.06
N GLY A 22 1.84 -14.41 -3.43
CA GLY A 22 0.99 -14.04 -2.30
C GLY A 22 1.45 -14.65 -0.98
N ARG A 23 2.76 -14.78 -0.77
CA ARG A 23 3.37 -15.23 0.47
C ARG A 23 4.26 -14.14 1.06
N TYR A 24 4.09 -13.88 2.36
CA TYR A 24 4.99 -13.01 3.10
C TYR A 24 6.30 -13.72 3.46
N ASN A 25 7.39 -12.99 3.47
CA ASN A 25 8.67 -13.49 3.96
C ASN A 25 8.72 -13.44 5.49
N HIS A 26 7.88 -14.25 6.11
CA HIS A 26 7.78 -14.36 7.56
C HIS A 26 7.56 -15.83 7.97
N PRO A 27 8.22 -16.34 9.02
CA PRO A 27 8.09 -17.75 9.43
C PRO A 27 6.67 -18.12 9.90
N GLU A 28 5.91 -17.16 10.38
CA GLU A 28 4.52 -17.36 10.82
C GLU A 28 3.46 -17.13 9.73
N ASP A 29 3.88 -16.88 8.49
CA ASP A 29 2.91 -16.80 7.39
C ASP A 29 2.22 -18.16 7.23
N ARG A 30 0.89 -18.14 7.27
CA ARG A 30 0.06 -19.35 7.16
C ARG A 30 0.06 -19.97 5.76
N GLN A 31 0.58 -19.25 4.76
CA GLN A 31 0.57 -19.67 3.36
C GLN A 31 1.85 -20.43 2.97
N GLN A 32 2.33 -21.30 3.86
CA GLN A 32 3.57 -22.04 3.69
C GLN A 32 3.60 -22.94 2.43
N GLN A 33 2.44 -23.29 1.86
CA GLN A 33 2.30 -24.05 0.62
C GLN A 33 2.61 -23.23 -0.64
N LYS A 34 2.62 -21.89 -0.55
CA LYS A 34 2.98 -21.03 -1.68
C LYS A 34 4.49 -20.93 -1.85
N ALA A 35 4.93 -20.63 -3.06
CA ALA A 35 6.35 -20.51 -3.38
C ALA A 35 7.04 -19.39 -2.57
N VAL A 36 8.25 -19.67 -2.12
CA VAL A 36 9.16 -18.66 -1.53
C VAL A 36 9.98 -18.05 -2.64
N ASP A 37 10.18 -16.75 -2.58
CA ASP A 37 11.20 -16.05 -3.34
C ASP A 37 12.34 -15.64 -2.38
N PRO A 38 13.46 -16.37 -2.36
CA PRO A 38 14.55 -16.08 -1.42
C PRO A 38 15.25 -14.75 -1.70
N GLY A 39 15.12 -14.21 -2.91
CA GLY A 39 15.67 -12.91 -3.30
C GLY A 39 14.78 -11.72 -2.92
N PHE A 40 13.54 -11.96 -2.49
CA PHE A 40 12.57 -10.93 -2.19
C PHE A 40 12.25 -10.86 -0.70
N ARG A 41 12.61 -9.76 -0.05
CA ARG A 41 12.36 -9.57 1.40
C ARG A 41 10.93 -9.15 1.72
N GLY A 42 10.26 -8.46 0.83
CA GLY A 42 8.91 -7.92 1.02
C GLY A 42 8.83 -6.71 1.95
N TRP A 43 9.94 -6.21 2.44
CA TRP A 43 10.04 -5.05 3.31
C TRP A 43 11.01 -4.02 2.74
N GLY A 44 10.66 -2.76 2.84
CA GLY A 44 11.51 -1.66 2.43
C GLY A 44 11.17 -0.36 3.16
N ARG A 45 12.12 0.56 3.16
CA ARG A 45 11.99 1.88 3.77
C ARG A 45 12.53 2.93 2.80
N THR A 46 11.84 4.07 2.69
CA THR A 46 12.27 5.23 1.93
C THR A 46 11.84 6.51 2.61
N CYS A 47 12.44 7.63 2.20
CA CYS A 47 11.96 8.97 2.57
C CYS A 47 11.36 9.66 1.35
N SER A 48 10.46 10.60 1.59
CA SER A 48 10.05 11.52 0.54
C SER A 48 11.20 12.44 0.14
N ASP A 49 11.27 12.77 -1.15
CA ASP A 49 12.25 13.71 -1.68
C ASP A 49 12.05 15.11 -1.08
N PHE A 50 13.14 15.74 -0.63
CA PHE A 50 13.10 17.03 0.06
C PHE A 50 12.64 18.20 -0.82
N THR A 51 12.67 18.06 -2.13
CA THR A 51 12.24 19.10 -3.06
C THR A 51 10.80 18.92 -3.50
N SER A 52 10.45 17.68 -3.92
CA SER A 52 9.15 17.37 -4.52
C SER A 52 8.15 16.71 -3.57
N GLY A 53 8.60 16.12 -2.46
CA GLY A 53 7.77 15.28 -1.59
C GLY A 53 7.41 13.92 -2.19
N VAL A 54 7.99 13.57 -3.34
CA VAL A 54 7.78 12.27 -3.99
C VAL A 54 8.54 11.17 -3.27
N TRP A 55 7.91 10.03 -3.08
CA TRP A 55 8.54 8.81 -2.60
C TRP A 55 8.45 7.72 -3.67
N ARG A 56 9.38 6.77 -3.65
CA ARG A 56 9.44 5.69 -4.64
C ARG A 56 9.97 4.41 -4.03
N PHE A 57 9.38 3.29 -4.45
CA PHE A 57 9.91 1.94 -4.28
C PHE A 57 9.98 1.23 -5.63
N GLU A 58 11.02 0.44 -5.83
CA GLU A 58 11.09 -0.56 -6.89
C GLU A 58 10.82 -1.93 -6.27
N THR A 59 9.80 -2.60 -6.76
CA THR A 59 9.33 -3.85 -6.17
C THR A 59 8.64 -4.72 -7.23
N ILE A 60 8.21 -5.90 -6.82
CA ILE A 60 7.36 -6.78 -7.62
C ILE A 60 5.90 -6.60 -7.20
N LYS A 61 4.97 -6.77 -8.14
CA LYS A 61 3.55 -6.76 -7.81
C LYS A 61 3.21 -7.98 -6.95
N PRO A 62 2.63 -7.81 -5.75
CA PRO A 62 2.27 -8.93 -4.88
C PRO A 62 1.12 -9.76 -5.46
N GLY A 63 1.06 -11.02 -5.08
CA GLY A 63 -0.12 -11.86 -5.26
C GLY A 63 -1.15 -11.65 -4.15
N ALA A 64 -2.34 -12.19 -4.36
CA ALA A 64 -3.42 -12.19 -3.37
C ALA A 64 -3.05 -13.05 -2.15
N VAL A 65 -3.48 -12.61 -0.96
CA VAL A 65 -3.14 -13.21 0.33
C VAL A 65 -4.42 -13.60 1.06
N VAL A 66 -4.46 -14.79 1.66
CA VAL A 66 -5.56 -15.18 2.54
C VAL A 66 -5.43 -14.47 3.89
N GLY A 67 -6.45 -13.74 4.29
CA GLY A 67 -6.51 -13.04 5.58
C GLY A 67 -6.68 -13.97 6.78
N ARG A 68 -6.64 -13.38 7.96
CA ARG A 68 -6.80 -14.14 9.23
C ARG A 68 -8.16 -14.81 9.35
N ASP A 69 -9.17 -14.24 8.72
CA ASP A 69 -10.55 -14.74 8.67
C ASP A 69 -10.80 -15.79 7.57
N GLY A 70 -9.74 -16.19 6.86
CA GLY A 70 -9.79 -17.16 5.77
C GLY A 70 -10.27 -16.59 4.42
N ARG A 71 -10.65 -15.32 4.35
CA ARG A 71 -11.05 -14.66 3.09
C ARG A 71 -9.84 -14.19 2.31
N LEU A 72 -9.93 -14.31 0.99
CA LEU A 72 -8.88 -13.83 0.10
C LEU A 72 -8.90 -12.31 0.03
N MET A 73 -7.76 -11.69 0.30
CA MET A 73 -7.52 -10.27 0.12
C MET A 73 -6.89 -10.02 -1.25
N ALA A 74 -7.29 -8.92 -1.89
CA ALA A 74 -6.69 -8.47 -3.13
C ALA A 74 -5.18 -8.19 -2.97
N PRO A 75 -4.40 -8.25 -4.05
CA PRO A 75 -3.02 -7.79 -4.04
C PRO A 75 -2.92 -6.39 -3.45
N HIS A 76 -2.06 -6.23 -2.44
CA HIS A 76 -1.89 -4.96 -1.74
C HIS A 76 -0.49 -4.80 -1.15
N VAL A 77 -0.13 -3.57 -0.88
CA VAL A 77 1.07 -3.20 -0.14
C VAL A 77 0.65 -2.52 1.15
N ASN A 78 1.12 -3.00 2.29
CA ASN A 78 0.92 -2.32 3.57
C ASN A 78 1.95 -1.19 3.68
N LEU A 79 1.51 -0.05 4.16
CA LEU A 79 2.30 1.17 4.31
C LEU A 79 2.24 1.65 5.75
N TRP A 80 3.40 2.02 6.27
CA TRP A 80 3.53 2.76 7.53
C TRP A 80 4.16 4.11 7.24
N VAL A 81 3.51 5.18 7.70
CA VAL A 81 3.87 6.56 7.38
C VAL A 81 4.19 7.31 8.67
N VAL A 82 5.38 7.90 8.72
CA VAL A 82 5.82 8.76 9.82
C VAL A 82 6.22 10.11 9.26
N ALA A 83 5.65 11.17 9.80
CA ALA A 83 5.94 12.52 9.36
C ALA A 83 5.93 13.49 10.55
N ARG A 84 6.50 14.65 10.35
CA ARG A 84 6.50 15.74 11.31
C ARG A 84 5.07 16.17 11.66
N GLY A 85 4.75 16.30 12.95
CA GLY A 85 3.41 16.61 13.41
C GLY A 85 2.47 15.42 13.57
N ILE A 86 2.94 14.20 13.28
CA ILE A 86 2.21 12.96 13.52
C ILE A 86 2.77 12.30 14.78
N ASN A 87 1.94 12.13 15.82
CA ASN A 87 2.39 11.59 17.10
C ASN A 87 2.66 10.08 17.06
N ILE A 88 1.89 9.37 16.25
CA ILE A 88 2.04 7.92 16.02
C ILE A 88 2.05 7.64 14.52
N GLY A 89 2.80 6.63 14.09
CA GLY A 89 2.83 6.24 12.68
C GLY A 89 1.44 5.84 12.18
N LEU A 90 1.12 6.24 10.96
CA LEU A 90 -0.15 5.94 10.31
C LEU A 90 -0.03 4.68 9.47
N ASN A 91 -1.00 3.78 9.61
CA ASN A 91 -1.07 2.56 8.81
C ASN A 91 -2.10 2.72 7.70
N THR A 92 -1.72 2.37 6.48
CA THR A 92 -2.62 2.31 5.34
C THR A 92 -2.27 1.16 4.40
N ARG A 93 -3.04 0.99 3.35
CA ARG A 93 -2.78 0.02 2.28
C ARG A 93 -2.89 0.69 0.92
N MET A 94 -2.07 0.25 0.00
CA MET A 94 -2.19 0.56 -1.41
C MET A 94 -2.69 -0.67 -2.15
N TYR A 95 -3.76 -0.51 -2.91
CA TYR A 95 -4.30 -1.50 -3.83
C TYR A 95 -4.03 -1.09 -5.28
N PHE A 96 -4.20 -2.00 -6.21
CA PHE A 96 -3.85 -1.83 -7.62
C PHE A 96 -5.11 -1.62 -8.46
N ALA A 97 -5.16 -0.56 -9.27
CA ALA A 97 -6.35 -0.22 -10.06
C ALA A 97 -6.73 -1.29 -11.09
N ASP A 98 -5.75 -2.04 -11.59
CA ASP A 98 -5.97 -3.12 -12.56
C ASP A 98 -6.45 -4.44 -11.94
N GLU A 99 -6.65 -4.50 -10.62
CA GLU A 99 -7.19 -5.65 -9.89
C GLU A 99 -8.69 -5.45 -9.53
N HIS A 100 -9.50 -5.04 -10.50
CA HIS A 100 -10.90 -4.64 -10.28
C HIS A 100 -11.74 -5.69 -9.55
N GLU A 101 -11.70 -6.95 -10.00
CA GLU A 101 -12.50 -8.03 -9.41
C GLU A 101 -12.03 -8.37 -7.99
N ALA A 102 -10.71 -8.46 -7.80
CA ALA A 102 -10.13 -8.73 -6.50
C ALA A 102 -10.44 -7.62 -5.51
N ASN A 103 -10.30 -6.34 -5.93
CA ASN A 103 -10.62 -5.18 -5.10
C ASN A 103 -12.11 -5.15 -4.72
N ALA A 104 -13.01 -5.48 -5.64
CA ALA A 104 -14.46 -5.52 -5.38
C ALA A 104 -14.84 -6.54 -4.31
N SER A 105 -14.08 -7.63 -4.18
CA SER A 105 -14.33 -8.70 -3.20
C SER A 105 -13.41 -8.64 -1.97
N ASP A 106 -12.50 -7.65 -1.90
CA ASP A 106 -11.55 -7.53 -0.80
C ASP A 106 -12.24 -7.26 0.53
N PRO A 107 -12.02 -8.10 1.56
CA PRO A 107 -12.71 -7.97 2.84
C PRO A 107 -12.36 -6.68 3.58
N VAL A 108 -11.18 -6.11 3.39
CA VAL A 108 -10.73 -4.89 4.08
C VAL A 108 -11.28 -3.65 3.38
N LEU A 109 -11.20 -3.58 2.04
CA LEU A 109 -11.82 -2.48 1.28
C LEU A 109 -13.33 -2.41 1.54
N ASN A 110 -14.00 -3.55 1.69
CA ASN A 110 -15.44 -3.61 1.96
C ASN A 110 -15.84 -3.22 3.39
N LEU A 111 -14.89 -3.06 4.32
CA LEU A 111 -15.15 -2.41 5.62
C LEU A 111 -15.35 -0.90 5.48
N ILE A 112 -14.81 -0.29 4.43
CA ILE A 112 -14.97 1.13 4.18
C ILE A 112 -16.32 1.34 3.49
N GLU A 113 -17.27 1.95 4.19
CA GLU A 113 -18.66 2.09 3.75
C GLU A 113 -18.77 2.87 2.42
N TRP A 114 -18.05 3.98 2.31
CA TRP A 114 -18.20 4.92 1.19
C TRP A 114 -17.18 4.67 0.09
N GLU A 115 -17.66 4.46 -1.13
CA GLU A 115 -16.81 4.18 -2.28
C GLU A 115 -15.78 5.28 -2.55
N VAL A 116 -16.15 6.54 -2.38
CA VAL A 116 -15.22 7.67 -2.54
C VAL A 116 -14.02 7.55 -1.60
N ARG A 117 -14.21 7.01 -0.40
CA ARG A 117 -13.13 6.76 0.56
C ARG A 117 -12.29 5.54 0.17
N ARG A 118 -12.90 4.47 -0.36
CA ARG A 118 -12.15 3.31 -0.87
C ARG A 118 -11.19 3.70 -1.99
N LYS A 119 -11.59 4.63 -2.86
CA LYS A 119 -10.75 5.13 -3.97
C LYS A 119 -9.45 5.77 -3.49
N THR A 120 -9.39 6.30 -2.26
CA THR A 120 -8.15 6.85 -1.70
C THR A 120 -7.06 5.80 -1.48
N LEU A 121 -7.41 4.51 -1.54
CA LEU A 121 -6.49 3.39 -1.38
C LEU A 121 -6.08 2.74 -2.71
N ILE A 122 -6.59 3.19 -3.84
CA ILE A 122 -6.35 2.58 -5.16
C ILE A 122 -5.28 3.37 -5.92
N ALA A 123 -4.15 2.72 -6.19
CA ALA A 123 -3.07 3.30 -6.98
C ALA A 123 -3.38 3.21 -8.48
N GLU A 124 -3.19 4.31 -9.19
CA GLU A 124 -3.36 4.39 -10.63
C GLU A 124 -2.19 3.71 -11.36
N ARG A 125 -2.52 2.89 -12.37
CA ARG A 125 -1.53 2.21 -13.19
C ARG A 125 -1.14 3.07 -14.39
N GLU A 126 0.14 3.33 -14.52
CA GLU A 126 0.73 4.04 -15.66
C GLU A 126 1.81 3.17 -16.33
N VAL A 127 1.92 3.27 -17.65
CA VAL A 127 3.00 2.65 -18.41
C VAL A 127 3.95 3.76 -18.89
N ARG A 128 5.19 3.68 -18.49
CA ARG A 128 6.23 4.65 -18.85
C ARG A 128 7.38 3.92 -19.58
N GLY A 129 7.27 3.84 -20.90
CA GLY A 129 8.20 3.05 -21.71
C GLY A 129 8.08 1.55 -21.38
N ALA A 130 9.17 0.95 -20.91
CA ALA A 130 9.20 -0.47 -20.48
C ALA A 130 8.79 -0.67 -19.01
N GLU A 131 8.59 0.39 -18.26
CA GLU A 131 8.25 0.34 -16.84
C GLU A 131 6.74 0.41 -16.61
N VAL A 132 6.26 -0.34 -15.62
CA VAL A 132 4.91 -0.18 -15.06
C VAL A 132 5.05 0.55 -13.73
N VAL A 133 4.34 1.68 -13.61
CA VAL A 133 4.35 2.51 -12.42
C VAL A 133 2.95 2.54 -11.83
N TYR A 134 2.83 2.35 -10.52
CA TYR A 134 1.60 2.57 -9.77
C TYR A 134 1.75 3.86 -8.98
N ARG A 135 0.95 4.86 -9.35
CA ARG A 135 0.93 6.16 -8.68
C ARG A 135 -0.03 6.13 -7.52
N PHE A 136 0.47 6.50 -6.34
CA PHE A 136 -0.30 6.54 -5.11
C PHE A 136 0.02 7.80 -4.32
N ASP A 137 -0.92 8.73 -4.27
CA ASP A 137 -0.81 9.96 -3.51
C ASP A 137 -1.43 9.76 -2.12
N ILE A 138 -0.68 10.07 -1.06
CA ILE A 138 -1.13 9.98 0.33
C ILE A 138 -1.48 11.37 0.83
N TYR A 139 -2.74 11.57 1.18
CA TYR A 139 -3.26 12.81 1.76
C TYR A 139 -3.43 12.62 3.26
N LEU A 140 -2.72 13.45 4.03
CA LEU A 140 -2.75 13.37 5.50
C LEU A 140 -4.00 14.02 6.09
N GLN A 141 -4.61 14.95 5.37
CA GLN A 141 -5.80 15.71 5.79
C GLN A 141 -6.60 16.20 4.59
N GLY A 142 -7.84 16.63 4.84
CA GLY A 142 -8.71 17.30 3.86
C GLY A 142 -9.73 16.36 3.23
N GLU A 143 -10.44 16.85 2.22
CA GLU A 143 -11.53 16.13 1.56
C GLU A 143 -11.09 14.80 0.92
N ASN A 144 -9.84 14.75 0.45
CA ASN A 144 -9.23 13.58 -0.18
C ASN A 144 -8.36 12.77 0.80
N GLU A 145 -8.49 12.99 2.10
CA GLU A 145 -7.70 12.29 3.11
C GLU A 145 -7.70 10.78 2.85
N THR A 146 -6.50 10.20 2.79
CA THR A 146 -6.32 8.77 2.66
C THR A 146 -6.93 8.03 3.84
N VAL A 147 -7.56 6.89 3.62
CA VAL A 147 -8.04 6.05 4.72
C VAL A 147 -6.84 5.46 5.47
N PHE A 148 -6.79 5.69 6.77
CA PHE A 148 -5.82 5.08 7.67
C PHE A 148 -6.53 4.07 8.58
N PHE A 149 -5.82 3.00 8.92
CA PHE A 149 -6.33 1.92 9.76
C PHE A 149 -5.77 2.03 11.17
N ASP A 150 -6.62 1.85 12.15
CA ASP A 150 -6.23 1.70 13.55
C ASP A 150 -5.99 0.21 13.83
N ILE A 151 -4.71 -0.18 13.84
CA ILE A 151 -4.26 -1.56 14.03
C ILE A 151 -3.11 -1.64 15.05
#